data_deb32906fee190cf80e963ba2cd8de67
#
_entry.id   deb32906fee190cf80e963ba2cd8de67
#
_cell.length_a   1.000
_cell.length_b   1.000
_cell.length_c   1.000
_cell.angle_alpha   90.00
_cell.angle_beta   90.00
_cell.angle_gamma   90.00
#
_symmetry.space_group_name_H-M   'P 1'
#
loop_
_entity.id
_entity.type
_entity.pdbx_description
1 polymer ?
#
loop_
_entity_poly.entity_id
_entity_poly.type
_entity_poly.pdbx_seq_one_letter_code
_entity_poly.pdbx_strand_id
1 'polypeptide(L)'
;MKKRALVVCPGRGTYNASELGYLRKHHAARADVVGIVDAVRAEKGQVPVSDLDKAEKYTPSVHMTGDNASPLIYASALADFAAIDRERFDIVAVTGNSMGWYLALACAGIVDLAAGTRLVNNMGLLMHERGTGGQIVWPIVDADWKIDDKKMHFMNALIDEVQNISDISISVSIRLGGMVVFAGDEAGLKWLTEKLPKDDRFPLRLMHHAAFHSPLLQHIVPMARAQNPEKDFGPGNIPAIDGQGKIWSPHAFSADAIYAYTLGAQLTETYDFSRAVQVAAAEFAPDVVIVLGPGTTLGAPTAQALIASGWRGLSGKADFQARQQDEPILISMGMDEQRARALR
;
A
#
# COMPACT_ATOMS: atom_id res chain seq x y z
N MET A 1 3.58 -29.96 5.17
CA MET A 1 2.44 -29.05 4.91
C MET A 1 3.00 -27.72 4.41
N LYS A 2 2.31 -27.05 3.47
CA LYS A 2 2.65 -25.68 3.07
C LYS A 2 2.33 -24.73 4.23
N LYS A 3 3.15 -23.68 4.40
CA LYS A 3 2.84 -22.59 5.33
C LYS A 3 1.73 -21.70 4.74
N ARG A 4 0.76 -21.36 5.55
CA ARG A 4 -0.30 -20.40 5.18
C ARG A 4 0.31 -19.00 5.18
N ALA A 5 0.22 -18.29 4.06
CA ALA A 5 0.83 -16.98 3.91
C ALA A 5 -0.22 -15.90 3.61
N LEU A 6 -0.18 -14.82 4.38
CA LEU A 6 -0.80 -13.56 4.02
C LEU A 6 0.17 -12.76 3.16
N VAL A 7 -0.26 -12.31 1.99
CA VAL A 7 0.54 -11.40 1.15
C VAL A 7 0.08 -9.97 1.36
N VAL A 8 1.05 -9.07 1.56
CA VAL A 8 0.83 -7.63 1.76
C VAL A 8 1.51 -6.85 0.64
N CYS A 9 0.72 -6.09 -0.11
CA CYS A 9 1.17 -5.32 -1.27
C CYS A 9 1.56 -3.88 -0.87
N PRO A 10 2.71 -3.37 -1.40
CA PRO A 10 3.19 -2.04 -1.10
C PRO A 10 2.34 -0.94 -1.76
N GLY A 11 2.30 0.24 -1.12
CA GLY A 11 1.74 1.46 -1.68
C GLY A 11 2.79 2.36 -2.31
N ARG A 12 2.41 3.60 -2.58
CA ARG A 12 3.34 4.63 -3.10
C ARG A 12 4.46 4.93 -2.10
N GLY A 13 5.61 5.41 -2.62
CA GLY A 13 6.77 5.77 -1.81
C GLY A 13 7.69 4.59 -1.48
N THR A 14 7.50 3.42 -2.10
CA THR A 14 8.33 2.23 -1.88
C THR A 14 9.39 1.99 -2.97
N TYR A 15 9.37 2.77 -4.06
CA TYR A 15 10.43 2.75 -5.07
C TYR A 15 11.19 4.08 -5.02
N ASN A 16 12.40 4.06 -4.52
CA ASN A 16 13.27 5.23 -4.29
C ASN A 16 14.64 5.00 -4.97
N ALA A 17 15.62 5.84 -4.67
CA ALA A 17 16.96 5.71 -5.22
C ALA A 17 17.63 4.36 -4.89
N SER A 18 17.35 3.79 -3.72
CA SER A 18 17.84 2.47 -3.29
C SER A 18 17.24 1.31 -4.08
N GLU A 19 16.06 1.50 -4.65
CA GLU A 19 15.33 0.49 -5.42
C GLU A 19 15.61 0.58 -6.92
N LEU A 20 16.36 1.58 -7.40
CA LEU A 20 16.70 1.69 -8.82
C LEU A 20 17.43 0.42 -9.31
N GLY A 21 16.91 -0.20 -10.34
CA GLY A 21 17.41 -1.47 -10.86
C GLY A 21 16.78 -2.70 -10.20
N TYR A 22 15.71 -2.56 -9.40
CA TYR A 22 15.03 -3.66 -8.72
C TYR A 22 14.53 -4.74 -9.68
N LEU A 23 13.87 -4.36 -10.76
CA LEU A 23 13.40 -5.29 -11.79
C LEU A 23 14.57 -6.02 -12.45
N ARG A 24 15.62 -5.30 -12.83
CA ARG A 24 16.82 -5.90 -13.43
C ARG A 24 17.52 -6.85 -12.46
N LYS A 25 17.64 -6.48 -11.18
CA LYS A 25 18.35 -7.26 -10.15
C LYS A 25 17.62 -8.54 -9.80
N HIS A 26 16.30 -8.48 -9.64
CA HIS A 26 15.52 -9.59 -9.07
C HIS A 26 14.62 -10.31 -10.08
N HIS A 27 14.32 -9.66 -11.20
CA HIS A 27 13.27 -10.09 -12.13
C HIS A 27 13.68 -10.06 -13.60
N ALA A 28 14.98 -10.16 -13.91
CA ALA A 28 15.48 -10.18 -15.29
C ALA A 28 14.81 -11.27 -16.16
N ALA A 29 14.39 -12.38 -15.57
CA ALA A 29 13.70 -13.49 -16.24
C ALA A 29 12.16 -13.32 -16.28
N ARG A 30 11.59 -12.25 -15.70
CA ARG A 30 10.14 -12.03 -15.59
C ARG A 30 9.58 -11.15 -16.71
N ALA A 31 9.97 -11.44 -17.95
CA ALA A 31 9.41 -10.79 -19.13
C ALA A 31 7.88 -11.02 -19.24
N ASP A 32 7.34 -12.10 -18.67
CA ASP A 32 5.92 -12.41 -18.55
C ASP A 32 5.14 -11.31 -17.79
N VAL A 33 5.71 -10.73 -16.74
CA VAL A 33 5.09 -9.64 -15.96
C VAL A 33 5.49 -8.27 -16.52
N VAL A 34 6.81 -8.02 -16.63
CA VAL A 34 7.34 -6.70 -17.00
C VAL A 34 6.92 -6.32 -18.43
N GLY A 35 6.94 -7.29 -19.36
CA GLY A 35 6.55 -7.07 -20.75
C GLY A 35 5.08 -6.67 -20.92
N ILE A 36 4.16 -7.21 -20.10
CA ILE A 36 2.75 -6.79 -20.12
C ILE A 36 2.60 -5.36 -19.63
N VAL A 37 3.31 -4.98 -18.56
CA VAL A 37 3.28 -3.61 -18.04
C VAL A 37 3.85 -2.63 -19.08
N ASP A 38 4.97 -2.98 -19.71
CA ASP A 38 5.60 -2.17 -20.77
C ASP A 38 4.69 -2.03 -22.00
N ALA A 39 4.00 -3.10 -22.42
CA ALA A 39 3.07 -3.07 -23.54
C ALA A 39 1.89 -2.12 -23.28
N VAL A 40 1.26 -2.19 -22.11
CA VAL A 40 0.16 -1.28 -21.72
C VAL A 40 0.61 0.17 -21.69
N ARG A 41 1.83 0.46 -21.24
CA ARG A 41 2.39 1.81 -21.24
C ARG A 41 2.71 2.31 -22.66
N ALA A 42 3.22 1.42 -23.51
CA ALA A 42 3.51 1.74 -24.89
C ALA A 42 2.27 2.16 -25.69
N GLU A 43 1.09 1.57 -25.42
CA GLU A 43 -0.20 1.96 -26.01
C GLU A 43 -0.53 3.45 -25.74
N LYS A 44 0.01 4.03 -24.66
CA LYS A 44 -0.16 5.43 -24.27
C LYS A 44 1.05 6.32 -24.60
N GLY A 45 2.05 5.79 -25.29
CA GLY A 45 3.29 6.51 -25.59
C GLY A 45 4.14 6.84 -24.36
N GLN A 46 3.96 6.10 -23.26
CA GLN A 46 4.70 6.29 -21.99
C GLN A 46 5.99 5.49 -21.98
N VAL A 47 6.98 5.95 -21.22
CA VAL A 47 8.26 5.27 -21.03
C VAL A 47 8.04 3.89 -20.39
N PRO A 48 8.58 2.79 -20.92
CA PRO A 48 8.51 1.46 -20.33
C PRO A 48 9.05 1.44 -18.90
N VAL A 49 8.44 0.64 -17.99
CA VAL A 49 8.97 0.49 -16.62
C VAL A 49 10.35 -0.15 -16.62
N SER A 50 10.64 -1.02 -17.59
CA SER A 50 11.96 -1.62 -17.76
C SER A 50 13.03 -0.58 -18.09
N ASP A 51 12.71 0.49 -18.81
CA ASP A 51 13.64 1.58 -19.13
C ASP A 51 13.80 2.53 -17.94
N LEU A 52 12.70 2.81 -17.21
CA LEU A 52 12.76 3.57 -15.97
C LEU A 52 13.66 2.88 -14.92
N ASP A 53 13.51 1.55 -14.76
CA ASP A 53 14.31 0.75 -13.83
C ASP A 53 15.79 0.64 -14.24
N LYS A 54 16.09 0.70 -15.55
CA LYS A 54 17.45 0.63 -16.09
C LYS A 54 18.17 1.98 -16.11
N ALA A 55 17.52 3.07 -15.74
CA ALA A 55 18.14 4.39 -15.77
C ALA A 55 19.47 4.40 -14.99
N GLU A 56 20.47 5.12 -15.49
CA GLU A 56 21.79 5.23 -14.82
C GLU A 56 21.69 5.92 -13.46
N LYS A 57 20.71 6.82 -13.32
CA LYS A 57 20.51 7.63 -12.13
C LYS A 57 19.03 7.77 -11.78
N TYR A 58 18.72 7.61 -10.50
CA TYR A 58 17.40 7.96 -9.98
C TYR A 58 17.19 9.48 -10.05
N THR A 59 16.11 9.88 -10.70
CA THR A 59 15.73 11.29 -10.85
C THR A 59 14.34 11.47 -10.25
N PRO A 60 14.19 12.19 -9.11
CA PRO A 60 12.90 12.35 -8.44
C PRO A 60 11.79 12.89 -9.35
N SER A 61 12.09 13.89 -10.20
CA SER A 61 11.13 14.47 -11.15
C SER A 61 10.66 13.52 -12.26
N VAL A 62 11.27 12.33 -12.37
CA VAL A 62 10.87 11.27 -13.30
C VAL A 62 10.30 10.09 -12.53
N HIS A 63 11.04 9.55 -11.56
CA HIS A 63 10.70 8.28 -10.90
C HIS A 63 9.63 8.41 -9.80
N MET A 64 9.40 9.63 -9.23
CA MET A 64 8.38 9.84 -8.20
C MET A 64 7.05 10.36 -8.74
N THR A 65 6.96 10.70 -10.03
CA THR A 65 5.69 11.12 -10.63
C THR A 65 4.67 9.98 -10.56
N GLY A 66 3.39 10.32 -10.44
CA GLY A 66 2.34 9.33 -10.21
C GLY A 66 2.24 8.29 -11.33
N ASP A 67 2.41 8.74 -12.56
CA ASP A 67 2.37 7.94 -13.78
C ASP A 67 3.58 6.99 -13.95
N ASN A 68 4.72 7.27 -13.33
CA ASN A 68 5.92 6.43 -13.39
C ASN A 68 6.12 5.59 -12.12
N ALA A 69 5.99 6.21 -10.93
CA ALA A 69 6.16 5.50 -9.67
C ALA A 69 5.16 4.34 -9.49
N SER A 70 3.88 4.61 -9.84
CA SER A 70 2.83 3.61 -9.62
C SER A 70 3.03 2.33 -10.45
N PRO A 71 3.26 2.37 -11.77
CA PRO A 71 3.53 1.17 -12.54
C PRO A 71 4.90 0.52 -12.24
N LEU A 72 5.94 1.28 -11.83
CA LEU A 72 7.20 0.70 -11.35
C LEU A 72 6.99 -0.18 -10.11
N ILE A 73 6.24 0.33 -9.13
CA ILE A 73 5.90 -0.41 -7.91
C ILE A 73 5.02 -1.62 -8.25
N TYR A 74 4.03 -1.44 -9.13
CA TYR A 74 3.16 -2.50 -9.59
C TYR A 74 3.95 -3.64 -10.24
N ALA A 75 4.78 -3.35 -11.26
CA ALA A 75 5.59 -4.34 -11.95
C ALA A 75 6.51 -5.11 -10.98
N SER A 76 7.17 -4.39 -10.07
CA SER A 76 8.07 -4.97 -9.07
C SER A 76 7.33 -5.92 -8.12
N ALA A 77 6.20 -5.48 -7.57
CA ALA A 77 5.43 -6.27 -6.62
C ALA A 77 4.75 -7.48 -7.28
N LEU A 78 4.20 -7.35 -8.50
CA LEU A 78 3.59 -8.48 -9.21
C LEU A 78 4.65 -9.51 -9.64
N ALA A 79 5.85 -9.08 -10.01
CA ALA A 79 6.97 -9.97 -10.29
C ALA A 79 7.44 -10.69 -9.01
N ASP A 80 7.45 -10.02 -7.85
CA ASP A 80 7.68 -10.63 -6.54
C ASP A 80 6.61 -11.69 -6.22
N PHE A 81 5.33 -11.33 -6.38
CA PHE A 81 4.22 -12.25 -6.12
C PHE A 81 4.31 -13.52 -6.99
N ALA A 82 4.65 -13.36 -8.26
CA ALA A 82 4.84 -14.46 -9.19
C ALA A 82 6.07 -15.34 -8.85
N ALA A 83 7.05 -14.80 -8.11
CA ALA A 83 8.25 -15.50 -7.70
C ALA A 83 8.10 -16.28 -6.37
N ILE A 84 7.03 -16.07 -5.60
CA ILE A 84 6.79 -16.79 -4.34
C ILE A 84 6.72 -18.30 -4.61
N ASP A 85 7.42 -19.07 -3.81
CA ASP A 85 7.42 -20.54 -3.89
C ASP A 85 6.09 -21.14 -3.42
N ARG A 86 5.24 -21.50 -4.39
CA ARG A 86 3.92 -22.10 -4.14
C ARG A 86 3.96 -23.55 -3.64
N GLU A 87 5.11 -24.21 -3.67
CA GLU A 87 5.27 -25.52 -3.04
C GLU A 87 5.46 -25.39 -1.52
N ARG A 88 6.03 -24.26 -1.06
CA ARG A 88 6.26 -23.97 0.35
C ARG A 88 5.12 -23.15 0.97
N PHE A 89 4.49 -22.27 0.20
CA PHE A 89 3.48 -21.33 0.70
C PHE A 89 2.13 -21.53 0.02
N ASP A 90 1.09 -21.59 0.86
CA ASP A 90 -0.31 -21.46 0.46
C ASP A 90 -0.76 -20.03 0.74
N ILE A 91 -1.05 -19.25 -0.31
CA ILE A 91 -1.50 -17.86 -0.16
C ILE A 91 -2.98 -17.88 0.20
N VAL A 92 -3.27 -17.63 1.47
CA VAL A 92 -4.64 -17.71 2.01
C VAL A 92 -5.42 -16.42 1.89
N ALA A 93 -4.72 -15.28 1.79
CA ALA A 93 -5.33 -13.97 1.58
C ALA A 93 -4.30 -12.96 1.05
N VAL A 94 -4.80 -11.88 0.45
CA VAL A 94 -3.99 -10.74 0.04
C VAL A 94 -4.60 -9.44 0.56
N THR A 95 -3.74 -8.47 0.89
CA THR A 95 -4.12 -7.10 1.20
C THR A 95 -3.04 -6.14 0.73
N GLY A 96 -3.22 -4.84 0.89
CA GLY A 96 -2.20 -3.87 0.54
C GLY A 96 -2.45 -2.52 1.20
N ASN A 97 -1.47 -1.62 1.14
CA ASN A 97 -1.60 -0.27 1.66
C ASN A 97 -1.93 0.72 0.54
N SER A 98 -3.04 1.44 0.65
CA SER A 98 -3.36 2.53 -0.29
C SER A 98 -3.39 2.04 -1.75
N MET A 99 -2.48 2.50 -2.62
CA MET A 99 -2.31 1.97 -3.98
C MET A 99 -2.07 0.44 -3.99
N GLY A 100 -1.52 -0.12 -2.92
CA GLY A 100 -1.35 -1.56 -2.75
C GLY A 100 -2.66 -2.36 -2.83
N TRP A 101 -3.82 -1.72 -2.66
CA TRP A 101 -5.11 -2.32 -2.95
C TRP A 101 -5.25 -2.73 -4.41
N TYR A 102 -4.83 -1.89 -5.35
CA TYR A 102 -4.86 -2.22 -6.79
C TYR A 102 -3.94 -3.42 -7.12
N LEU A 103 -2.80 -3.49 -6.42
CA LEU A 103 -1.88 -4.62 -6.53
C LEU A 103 -2.51 -5.89 -5.95
N ALA A 104 -3.19 -5.78 -4.80
CA ALA A 104 -3.90 -6.89 -4.18
C ALA A 104 -5.01 -7.44 -5.07
N LEU A 105 -5.75 -6.58 -5.79
CA LEU A 105 -6.73 -7.01 -6.79
C LEU A 105 -6.11 -7.91 -7.87
N ALA A 106 -4.94 -7.53 -8.38
CA ALA A 106 -4.23 -8.32 -9.39
C ALA A 106 -3.66 -9.62 -8.79
N CYS A 107 -3.06 -9.57 -7.58
CA CYS A 107 -2.59 -10.76 -6.88
C CYS A 107 -3.73 -11.75 -6.57
N ALA A 108 -4.92 -11.24 -6.28
CA ALA A 108 -6.12 -12.05 -6.05
C ALA A 108 -6.73 -12.62 -7.34
N GLY A 109 -6.31 -12.13 -8.52
CA GLY A 109 -6.91 -12.47 -9.80
C GLY A 109 -8.28 -11.81 -10.04
N ILE A 110 -8.63 -10.78 -9.25
CA ILE A 110 -9.87 -10.00 -9.40
C ILE A 110 -9.77 -9.12 -10.65
N VAL A 111 -8.60 -8.61 -10.96
CA VAL A 111 -8.26 -8.01 -12.26
C VAL A 111 -7.10 -8.81 -12.86
N ASP A 112 -7.07 -8.97 -14.18
CA ASP A 112 -5.89 -9.55 -14.83
C ASP A 112 -4.70 -8.58 -14.80
N LEU A 113 -3.51 -9.07 -15.17
CA LEU A 113 -2.29 -8.28 -15.09
C LEU A 113 -2.34 -7.02 -15.96
N ALA A 114 -2.93 -7.10 -17.15
CA ALA A 114 -3.04 -5.95 -18.06
C ALA A 114 -4.10 -4.94 -17.56
N ALA A 115 -5.26 -5.41 -17.09
CA ALA A 115 -6.29 -4.57 -16.50
C ALA A 115 -5.79 -3.87 -15.22
N GLY A 116 -5.09 -4.61 -14.35
CA GLY A 116 -4.45 -4.04 -13.17
C GLY A 116 -3.37 -3.00 -13.52
N THR A 117 -2.60 -3.24 -14.59
CA THR A 117 -1.64 -2.25 -15.11
C THR A 117 -2.36 -0.99 -15.58
N ARG A 118 -3.45 -1.13 -16.35
CA ARG A 118 -4.27 0.02 -16.80
C ARG A 118 -4.81 0.79 -15.60
N LEU A 119 -5.38 0.09 -14.62
CA LEU A 119 -5.92 0.70 -13.40
C LEU A 119 -4.85 1.52 -12.65
N VAL A 120 -3.71 0.92 -12.35
CA VAL A 120 -2.60 1.59 -11.63
C VAL A 120 -2.06 2.78 -12.42
N ASN A 121 -1.89 2.62 -13.72
CA ASN A 121 -1.35 3.66 -14.60
C ASN A 121 -2.34 4.84 -14.75
N ASN A 122 -3.64 4.56 -14.98
CA ASN A 122 -4.68 5.58 -15.08
C ASN A 122 -4.82 6.36 -13.76
N MET A 123 -4.87 5.63 -12.64
CA MET A 123 -4.98 6.28 -11.32
C MET A 123 -3.71 7.06 -10.96
N GLY A 124 -2.53 6.55 -11.31
CA GLY A 124 -1.26 7.26 -11.11
C GLY A 124 -1.20 8.59 -11.87
N LEU A 125 -1.59 8.57 -13.14
CA LEU A 125 -1.66 9.76 -14.00
C LEU A 125 -2.72 10.74 -13.49
N LEU A 126 -3.93 10.25 -13.23
CA LEU A 126 -5.05 11.07 -12.77
C LEU A 126 -4.73 11.79 -11.46
N MET A 127 -4.11 11.09 -10.51
CA MET A 127 -3.69 11.68 -9.25
C MET A 127 -2.52 12.67 -9.41
N HIS A 128 -1.64 12.46 -10.38
CA HIS A 128 -0.56 13.40 -10.69
C HIS A 128 -1.10 14.70 -11.29
N GLU A 129 -2.06 14.61 -12.19
CA GLU A 129 -2.59 15.76 -12.93
C GLU A 129 -3.68 16.53 -12.18
N ARG A 130 -4.48 15.84 -11.38
CA ARG A 130 -5.73 16.36 -10.79
C ARG A 130 -5.80 16.25 -9.28
N GLY A 131 -4.86 15.55 -8.64
CA GLY A 131 -4.83 15.44 -7.19
C GLY A 131 -4.57 16.79 -6.53
N THR A 132 -5.28 17.09 -5.46
CA THR A 132 -5.17 18.34 -4.68
C THR A 132 -4.70 18.05 -3.26
N GLY A 133 -4.17 19.09 -2.57
CA GLY A 133 -3.72 18.97 -1.19
C GLY A 133 -2.47 18.10 -1.02
N GLY A 134 -2.33 17.50 0.14
CA GLY A 134 -1.17 16.65 0.45
C GLY A 134 -1.38 15.79 1.68
N GLN A 135 -0.29 15.16 2.14
CA GLN A 135 -0.31 14.26 3.31
C GLN A 135 0.84 14.55 4.26
N ILE A 136 0.57 14.35 5.58
CA ILE A 136 1.56 14.38 6.66
C ILE A 136 1.45 13.07 7.41
N VAL A 137 2.60 12.43 7.73
CA VAL A 137 2.66 11.24 8.58
C VAL A 137 3.21 11.58 9.96
N TRP A 138 2.61 10.98 11.00
CA TRP A 138 2.97 11.16 12.39
C TRP A 138 2.87 9.85 13.18
N PRO A 139 3.84 9.52 14.08
CA PRO A 139 3.83 8.28 14.85
C PRO A 139 2.88 8.35 16.04
N ILE A 140 2.17 7.25 16.30
CA ILE A 140 1.22 7.08 17.40
C ILE A 140 1.62 5.94 18.35
N VAL A 141 2.83 5.42 18.22
CA VAL A 141 3.36 4.35 19.08
C VAL A 141 4.47 4.87 19.98
N ASP A 142 4.73 4.12 21.04
CA ASP A 142 5.90 4.22 21.88
C ASP A 142 7.13 3.51 21.29
N ALA A 143 8.24 3.47 22.04
CA ALA A 143 9.49 2.82 21.64
C ALA A 143 9.37 1.29 21.46
N ASP A 144 8.39 0.66 22.14
CA ASP A 144 8.10 -0.78 22.05
C ASP A 144 7.04 -1.13 20.99
N TRP A 145 6.71 -0.17 20.13
CA TRP A 145 5.72 -0.30 19.06
C TRP A 145 4.28 -0.53 19.52
N LYS A 146 3.98 -0.22 20.78
CA LYS A 146 2.64 -0.21 21.32
C LYS A 146 1.97 1.12 21.07
N ILE A 147 0.66 1.09 20.84
CA ILE A 147 -0.12 2.33 20.69
C ILE A 147 0.01 3.16 21.95
N ASP A 148 0.39 4.43 21.79
CA ASP A 148 0.49 5.41 22.87
C ASP A 148 -0.86 6.13 23.04
N ASP A 149 -1.55 5.83 24.13
CA ASP A 149 -2.87 6.39 24.42
C ASP A 149 -2.87 7.93 24.49
N LYS A 150 -1.77 8.55 24.93
CA LYS A 150 -1.66 10.02 24.97
C LYS A 150 -1.60 10.61 23.56
N LYS A 151 -0.80 10.00 22.69
CA LYS A 151 -0.71 10.39 21.28
C LYS A 151 -2.07 10.18 20.57
N MET A 152 -2.76 9.08 20.85
CA MET A 152 -4.09 8.82 20.30
C MET A 152 -5.14 9.83 20.77
N HIS A 153 -5.19 10.14 22.07
CA HIS A 153 -6.10 11.17 22.59
C HIS A 153 -5.80 12.54 21.99
N PHE A 154 -4.52 12.90 21.90
CA PHE A 154 -4.10 14.17 21.28
C PHE A 154 -4.54 14.24 19.82
N MET A 155 -4.32 13.18 19.05
CA MET A 155 -4.74 13.10 17.64
C MET A 155 -6.26 13.27 17.51
N ASN A 156 -7.05 12.57 18.32
CA ASN A 156 -8.50 12.67 18.27
C ASN A 156 -8.96 14.10 18.61
N ALA A 157 -8.37 14.72 19.63
CA ALA A 157 -8.67 16.11 19.98
C ALA A 157 -8.36 17.10 18.84
N LEU A 158 -7.24 16.88 18.09
CA LEU A 158 -6.93 17.70 16.93
C LEU A 158 -7.97 17.54 15.80
N ILE A 159 -8.43 16.31 15.54
CA ILE A 159 -9.47 16.07 14.54
C ILE A 159 -10.79 16.72 14.93
N ASP A 160 -11.15 16.69 16.22
CA ASP A 160 -12.35 17.35 16.74
C ASP A 160 -12.20 18.90 16.66
N GLU A 161 -11.01 19.44 17.00
CA GLU A 161 -10.73 20.90 16.89
C GLU A 161 -10.91 21.40 15.45
N VAL A 162 -10.40 20.64 14.47
CA VAL A 162 -10.48 21.01 13.03
C VAL A 162 -11.91 21.11 12.54
N GLN A 163 -12.85 20.31 13.04
CA GLN A 163 -14.25 20.35 12.60
C GLN A 163 -14.91 21.72 12.86
N ASN A 164 -14.34 22.51 13.77
CA ASN A 164 -14.82 23.85 14.11
C ASN A 164 -14.10 24.98 13.37
N ILE A 165 -13.19 24.67 12.43
CA ILE A 165 -12.43 25.64 11.66
C ILE A 165 -12.88 25.59 10.19
N SER A 166 -13.55 26.65 9.72
CA SER A 166 -14.21 26.69 8.41
C SER A 166 -13.26 26.72 7.21
N ASP A 167 -12.02 27.23 7.39
CA ASP A 167 -11.14 27.59 6.28
C ASP A 167 -10.03 26.56 6.02
N ILE A 168 -10.05 25.41 6.70
CA ILE A 168 -9.08 24.34 6.53
C ILE A 168 -9.79 22.99 6.40
N SER A 169 -9.16 22.11 5.64
CA SER A 169 -9.64 20.73 5.48
C SER A 169 -8.57 19.74 5.90
N ILE A 170 -8.88 18.92 6.91
CA ILE A 170 -8.01 17.85 7.41
C ILE A 170 -8.87 16.62 7.70
N SER A 171 -8.35 15.45 7.35
CA SER A 171 -8.93 14.17 7.72
C SER A 171 -7.83 13.13 7.97
N VAL A 172 -8.18 12.06 8.66
CA VAL A 172 -7.31 10.87 8.71
C VAL A 172 -7.36 10.21 7.33
N SER A 173 -6.21 10.15 6.67
CA SER A 173 -6.04 9.52 5.37
C SER A 173 -5.80 8.02 5.51
N ILE A 174 -4.77 7.63 6.27
CA ILE A 174 -4.40 6.22 6.44
C ILE A 174 -4.12 5.93 7.93
N ARG A 175 -4.66 4.82 8.44
CA ARG A 175 -4.20 4.19 9.67
C ARG A 175 -3.15 3.14 9.31
N LEU A 176 -1.88 3.42 9.60
CA LEU A 176 -0.72 2.70 9.06
C LEU A 176 0.13 2.08 10.18
N GLY A 177 -0.35 0.99 10.78
CA GLY A 177 0.34 0.37 11.92
C GLY A 177 0.48 1.34 13.08
N GLY A 178 1.71 1.66 13.45
CA GLY A 178 2.04 2.64 14.49
C GLY A 178 2.07 4.09 14.03
N MET A 179 1.54 4.40 12.86
CA MET A 179 1.51 5.74 12.30
C MET A 179 0.10 6.12 11.83
N VAL A 180 -0.16 7.42 11.84
CA VAL A 180 -1.33 8.01 11.18
C VAL A 180 -0.82 8.91 10.05
N VAL A 181 -1.47 8.79 8.90
CA VAL A 181 -1.31 9.72 7.78
C VAL A 181 -2.53 10.63 7.74
N PHE A 182 -2.30 11.92 7.82
CA PHE A 182 -3.34 12.94 7.64
C PHE A 182 -3.35 13.41 6.20
N ALA A 183 -4.52 13.67 5.65
CA ALA A 183 -4.73 14.38 4.40
C ALA A 183 -5.29 15.76 4.69
N GLY A 184 -4.91 16.76 3.88
CA GLY A 184 -5.44 18.10 4.02
C GLY A 184 -5.12 19.00 2.83
N ASP A 185 -5.79 20.13 2.78
CA ASP A 185 -5.39 21.26 1.93
C ASP A 185 -4.12 21.92 2.49
N GLU A 186 -3.53 22.88 1.78
CA GLU A 186 -2.29 23.52 2.18
C GLU A 186 -2.40 24.26 3.52
N ALA A 187 -3.54 24.91 3.78
CA ALA A 187 -3.80 25.62 5.03
C ALA A 187 -3.91 24.63 6.21
N GLY A 188 -4.61 23.53 6.01
CA GLY A 188 -4.73 22.44 7.00
C GLY A 188 -3.41 21.76 7.29
N LEU A 189 -2.63 21.46 6.27
CA LEU A 189 -1.29 20.84 6.45
C LEU A 189 -0.32 21.76 7.19
N LYS A 190 -0.39 23.08 6.94
CA LYS A 190 0.39 24.06 7.69
C LYS A 190 -0.06 24.06 9.16
N TRP A 191 -1.34 24.13 9.43
CA TRP A 191 -1.92 24.09 10.77
C TRP A 191 -1.51 22.81 11.53
N LEU A 192 -1.59 21.63 10.89
CA LEU A 192 -1.14 20.38 11.47
C LEU A 192 0.35 20.39 11.81
N THR A 193 1.19 20.92 10.93
CA THR A 193 2.64 21.00 11.15
C THR A 193 2.98 21.85 12.37
N GLU A 194 2.19 22.89 12.64
CA GLU A 194 2.36 23.78 13.81
C GLU A 194 1.85 23.13 15.11
N LYS A 195 0.80 22.32 15.03
CA LYS A 195 0.13 21.67 16.19
C LYS A 195 0.76 20.35 16.59
N LEU A 196 1.22 19.54 15.65
CA LEU A 196 1.75 18.20 15.94
C LEU A 196 3.09 18.31 16.69
N PRO A 197 3.26 17.60 17.81
CA PRO A 197 4.54 17.51 18.51
C PRO A 197 5.65 16.97 17.59
N LYS A 198 6.82 17.57 17.68
CA LYS A 198 8.00 17.09 16.99
C LYS A 198 8.52 15.82 17.67
N ASP A 199 8.74 14.76 16.87
CA ASP A 199 9.27 13.47 17.29
C ASP A 199 10.26 13.00 16.21
N ASP A 200 11.58 13.16 16.41
CA ASP A 200 12.61 12.95 15.42
C ASP A 200 12.33 13.75 14.11
N ARG A 201 12.13 13.06 13.00
CA ARG A 201 11.82 13.65 11.70
C ARG A 201 10.33 13.97 11.50
N PHE A 202 9.48 13.62 12.44
CA PHE A 202 8.04 13.84 12.36
C PHE A 202 7.60 15.13 13.05
N PRO A 203 6.50 15.77 12.60
CA PRO A 203 5.64 15.37 11.48
C PRO A 203 6.38 15.47 10.14
N LEU A 204 6.18 14.47 9.24
CA LEU A 204 6.85 14.42 7.95
C LEU A 204 5.82 14.61 6.81
N ARG A 205 6.00 15.66 6.00
CA ARG A 205 5.22 15.84 4.79
C ARG A 205 5.66 14.87 3.70
N LEU A 206 4.72 14.17 3.08
CA LEU A 206 4.98 13.24 2.00
C LEU A 206 5.04 14.01 0.67
N MET A 207 6.21 13.97 0.03
CA MET A 207 6.45 14.67 -1.23
C MET A 207 5.70 13.99 -2.39
N HIS A 208 5.18 14.79 -3.31
CA HIS A 208 4.41 14.32 -4.47
C HIS A 208 3.16 13.48 -4.13
N HIS A 209 2.60 13.68 -2.93
CA HIS A 209 1.33 13.10 -2.53
C HIS A 209 0.23 14.17 -2.58
N ALA A 210 -0.93 13.80 -3.13
CA ALA A 210 -2.18 14.55 -2.97
C ALA A 210 -2.85 14.16 -1.63
N ALA A 211 -3.98 14.78 -1.30
CA ALA A 211 -4.77 14.44 -0.12
C ALA A 211 -5.53 13.12 -0.31
N PHE A 212 -4.78 12.01 -0.54
CA PHE A 212 -5.35 10.68 -0.78
C PHE A 212 -6.25 10.23 0.38
N HIS A 213 -7.25 9.40 0.05
CA HIS A 213 -8.20 8.83 1.00
C HIS A 213 -8.91 9.90 1.84
N SER A 214 -9.36 10.96 1.16
CA SER A 214 -10.08 12.08 1.79
C SER A 214 -11.16 12.65 0.88
N PRO A 215 -12.18 13.35 1.44
CA PRO A 215 -13.22 14.02 0.66
C PRO A 215 -12.69 15.04 -0.35
N LEU A 216 -11.47 15.57 -0.19
CA LEU A 216 -10.81 16.48 -1.13
C LEU A 216 -10.65 15.88 -2.53
N LEU A 217 -10.65 14.54 -2.66
CA LEU A 217 -10.55 13.84 -3.94
C LEU A 217 -11.89 13.37 -4.51
N GLN A 218 -13.02 13.81 -3.96
CA GLN A 218 -14.35 13.41 -4.47
C GLN A 218 -14.53 13.73 -5.97
N HIS A 219 -13.91 14.80 -6.45
CA HIS A 219 -13.95 15.19 -7.87
C HIS A 219 -13.22 14.22 -8.81
N ILE A 220 -12.34 13.37 -8.27
CA ILE A 220 -11.60 12.35 -9.02
C ILE A 220 -12.49 11.15 -9.39
N VAL A 221 -13.48 10.82 -8.56
CA VAL A 221 -14.30 9.59 -8.69
C VAL A 221 -14.92 9.42 -10.09
N PRO A 222 -15.64 10.41 -10.68
CA PRO A 222 -16.23 10.24 -11.99
C PRO A 222 -15.17 10.02 -13.10
N MET A 223 -14.02 10.68 -12.99
CA MET A 223 -12.92 10.54 -13.96
C MET A 223 -12.25 9.15 -13.84
N ALA A 224 -12.05 8.68 -12.61
CA ALA A 224 -11.51 7.35 -12.34
C ALA A 224 -12.41 6.26 -12.94
N ARG A 225 -13.73 6.34 -12.74
CA ARG A 225 -14.70 5.40 -13.31
C ARG A 225 -14.76 5.44 -14.84
N ALA A 226 -14.68 6.63 -15.44
CA ALA A 226 -14.66 6.76 -16.89
C ALA A 226 -13.45 6.09 -17.57
N GLN A 227 -12.32 6.01 -16.87
CA GLN A 227 -11.07 5.44 -17.40
C GLN A 227 -10.87 3.95 -17.08
N ASN A 228 -11.63 3.38 -16.15
CA ASN A 228 -11.46 2.02 -15.68
C ASN A 228 -12.83 1.30 -15.67
N PRO A 229 -13.11 0.46 -16.66
CA PRO A 229 -14.41 -0.16 -16.80
C PRO A 229 -14.65 -1.29 -15.80
N GLU A 230 -15.89 -1.42 -15.29
CA GLU A 230 -16.30 -2.45 -14.33
C GLU A 230 -16.07 -3.88 -14.84
N LYS A 231 -16.21 -4.10 -16.16
CA LYS A 231 -16.00 -5.42 -16.78
C LYS A 231 -14.60 -6.02 -16.59
N ASP A 232 -13.64 -5.21 -16.19
CA ASP A 232 -12.27 -5.66 -15.90
C ASP A 232 -12.16 -6.36 -14.53
N PHE A 233 -13.24 -6.35 -13.71
CA PHE A 233 -13.29 -6.96 -12.40
C PHE A 233 -14.00 -8.32 -12.44
N GLY A 234 -13.30 -9.38 -12.07
CA GLY A 234 -13.81 -10.76 -11.99
C GLY A 234 -13.71 -11.34 -10.57
N PRO A 235 -14.17 -12.57 -10.35
CA PRO A 235 -14.28 -13.15 -8.99
C PRO A 235 -12.94 -13.42 -8.31
N GLY A 236 -11.84 -13.48 -9.07
CA GLY A 236 -10.54 -13.84 -8.51
C GLY A 236 -10.47 -15.29 -8.03
N ASN A 237 -9.38 -15.61 -7.32
CA ASN A 237 -9.16 -16.95 -6.77
C ASN A 237 -8.54 -16.94 -5.35
N ILE A 238 -8.16 -15.77 -4.85
CA ILE A 238 -7.63 -15.58 -3.49
C ILE A 238 -8.49 -14.50 -2.82
N PRO A 239 -8.90 -14.67 -1.55
CA PRO A 239 -9.58 -13.62 -0.79
C PRO A 239 -8.73 -12.36 -0.69
N ALA A 240 -9.35 -11.20 -0.94
CA ALA A 240 -8.71 -9.89 -0.77
C ALA A 240 -9.37 -9.11 0.38
N ILE A 241 -8.57 -8.40 1.17
CA ILE A 241 -9.05 -7.56 2.27
C ILE A 241 -8.75 -6.10 1.94
N ASP A 242 -9.78 -5.26 1.95
CA ASP A 242 -9.68 -3.85 1.62
C ASP A 242 -9.34 -2.95 2.81
N GLY A 243 -9.20 -1.65 2.57
CA GLY A 243 -8.87 -0.65 3.58
C GLY A 243 -10.00 -0.33 4.57
N GLN A 244 -11.17 -0.94 4.43
CA GLN A 244 -12.23 -0.92 5.45
C GLN A 244 -12.26 -2.21 6.28
N GLY A 245 -11.38 -3.19 5.95
CA GLY A 245 -11.35 -4.52 6.55
C GLY A 245 -12.43 -5.46 6.00
N LYS A 246 -13.06 -5.12 4.87
CA LYS A 246 -14.02 -6.00 4.21
C LYS A 246 -13.29 -7.10 3.45
N ILE A 247 -13.76 -8.33 3.61
CA ILE A 247 -13.27 -9.51 2.90
C ILE A 247 -14.03 -9.66 1.59
N TRP A 248 -13.31 -9.70 0.49
CA TRP A 248 -13.81 -9.99 -0.84
C TRP A 248 -13.48 -11.43 -1.17
N SER A 249 -14.45 -12.30 -0.96
CA SER A 249 -14.29 -13.75 -1.17
C SER A 249 -14.57 -14.12 -2.62
N PRO A 250 -13.75 -14.99 -3.25
CA PRO A 250 -14.05 -15.54 -4.58
C PRO A 250 -15.41 -16.22 -4.67
N HIS A 251 -15.90 -16.78 -3.56
CA HIS A 251 -17.17 -17.53 -3.50
C HIS A 251 -18.42 -16.65 -3.27
N ALA A 252 -18.22 -15.36 -2.95
CA ALA A 252 -19.30 -14.40 -2.70
C ALA A 252 -18.97 -13.07 -3.40
N PHE A 253 -18.67 -13.15 -4.69
CA PHE A 253 -18.19 -12.02 -5.47
C PHE A 253 -19.33 -11.15 -6.01
N SER A 254 -19.14 -9.83 -5.99
CA SER A 254 -19.99 -8.81 -6.58
C SER A 254 -19.10 -7.80 -7.28
N ALA A 255 -19.09 -7.83 -8.62
CA ALA A 255 -18.24 -6.95 -9.44
C ALA A 255 -18.57 -5.47 -9.22
N ASP A 256 -19.85 -5.13 -9.21
CA ASP A 256 -20.36 -3.78 -8.98
C ASP A 256 -19.93 -3.23 -7.61
N ALA A 257 -20.02 -4.06 -6.56
CA ALA A 257 -19.65 -3.63 -5.21
C ALA A 257 -18.14 -3.38 -5.03
N ILE A 258 -17.27 -4.28 -5.55
CA ILE A 258 -15.82 -4.08 -5.45
C ILE A 258 -15.35 -2.95 -6.37
N TYR A 259 -15.96 -2.78 -7.53
CA TYR A 259 -15.73 -1.65 -8.42
C TYR A 259 -16.13 -0.32 -7.76
N ALA A 260 -17.32 -0.28 -7.16
CA ALA A 260 -17.82 0.91 -6.46
C ALA A 260 -16.93 1.30 -5.28
N TYR A 261 -16.44 0.31 -4.52
CA TYR A 261 -15.45 0.54 -3.46
C TYR A 261 -14.13 1.07 -4.02
N THR A 262 -13.54 0.36 -4.99
CA THR A 262 -12.20 0.64 -5.54
C THR A 262 -12.11 2.03 -6.16
N LEU A 263 -13.15 2.46 -6.89
CA LEU A 263 -13.22 3.76 -7.55
C LEU A 263 -14.24 4.70 -6.88
N GLY A 264 -14.36 4.60 -5.58
CA GLY A 264 -15.23 5.42 -4.74
C GLY A 264 -14.64 5.58 -3.35
N ALA A 265 -15.13 4.81 -2.37
CA ALA A 265 -14.73 4.92 -0.97
C ALA A 265 -13.21 4.79 -0.76
N GLN A 266 -12.54 3.91 -1.49
CA GLN A 266 -11.07 3.77 -1.44
C GLN A 266 -10.33 5.09 -1.76
N LEU A 267 -10.90 5.95 -2.60
CA LEU A 267 -10.28 7.23 -2.97
C LEU A 267 -10.59 8.34 -1.97
N THR A 268 -11.76 8.31 -1.34
CA THR A 268 -12.35 9.46 -0.63
C THR A 268 -12.55 9.27 0.85
N GLU A 269 -12.36 8.05 1.37
CA GLU A 269 -12.52 7.71 2.78
C GLU A 269 -11.22 7.18 3.38
N THR A 270 -11.08 7.27 4.70
CA THR A 270 -9.92 6.75 5.43
C THR A 270 -9.61 5.31 5.03
N TYR A 271 -8.37 5.04 4.65
CA TYR A 271 -7.85 3.71 4.41
C TYR A 271 -7.26 3.14 5.70
N ASP A 272 -7.88 2.12 6.29
CA ASP A 272 -7.39 1.49 7.51
C ASP A 272 -6.55 0.24 7.18
N PHE A 273 -5.28 0.45 6.86
CA PHE A 273 -4.33 -0.63 6.61
C PHE A 273 -4.14 -1.52 7.84
N SER A 274 -4.14 -0.94 9.04
CA SER A 274 -4.00 -1.71 10.29
C SER A 274 -5.13 -2.71 10.43
N ARG A 275 -6.37 -2.27 10.22
CA ARG A 275 -7.56 -3.13 10.25
C ARG A 275 -7.51 -4.21 9.16
N ALA A 276 -7.09 -3.86 7.95
CA ALA A 276 -6.96 -4.83 6.86
C ALA A 276 -6.02 -5.98 7.21
N VAL A 277 -4.84 -5.68 7.78
CA VAL A 277 -3.87 -6.68 8.25
C VAL A 277 -4.44 -7.49 9.42
N GLN A 278 -5.10 -6.85 10.39
CA GLN A 278 -5.68 -7.51 11.56
C GLN A 278 -6.80 -8.46 11.19
N VAL A 279 -7.72 -8.05 10.30
CA VAL A 279 -8.78 -8.91 9.77
C VAL A 279 -8.18 -10.09 9.01
N ALA A 280 -7.20 -9.84 8.13
CA ALA A 280 -6.53 -10.91 7.41
C ALA A 280 -5.87 -11.92 8.36
N ALA A 281 -5.21 -11.45 9.42
CA ALA A 281 -4.55 -12.30 10.41
C ALA A 281 -5.56 -13.12 11.26
N ALA A 282 -6.68 -12.52 11.63
CA ALA A 282 -7.72 -13.16 12.44
C ALA A 282 -8.51 -14.21 11.65
N GLU A 283 -8.98 -13.85 10.46
CA GLU A 283 -9.90 -14.68 9.67
C GLU A 283 -9.19 -15.79 8.88
N PHE A 284 -7.94 -15.55 8.45
CA PHE A 284 -7.20 -16.51 7.63
C PHE A 284 -6.09 -17.23 8.37
N ALA A 285 -5.81 -16.90 9.63
CA ALA A 285 -4.81 -17.56 10.48
C ALA A 285 -3.50 -17.91 9.73
N PRO A 286 -2.79 -16.93 9.15
CA PRO A 286 -1.56 -17.20 8.43
C PRO A 286 -0.46 -17.65 9.40
N ASP A 287 0.48 -18.49 8.89
CA ASP A 287 1.70 -18.83 9.61
C ASP A 287 2.77 -17.76 9.44
N VAL A 288 2.74 -17.07 8.29
CA VAL A 288 3.71 -16.05 7.91
C VAL A 288 3.04 -14.94 7.11
N VAL A 289 3.58 -13.74 7.23
CA VAL A 289 3.21 -12.60 6.39
C VAL A 289 4.33 -12.34 5.38
N ILE A 290 4.02 -12.26 4.09
CA ILE A 290 4.97 -11.91 3.02
C ILE A 290 4.63 -10.51 2.54
N VAL A 291 5.52 -9.57 2.80
CA VAL A 291 5.42 -8.19 2.31
C VAL A 291 6.18 -8.11 1.00
N LEU A 292 5.49 -7.82 -0.10
CA LEU A 292 6.12 -7.68 -1.41
C LEU A 292 7.01 -6.43 -1.45
N GLY A 293 8.07 -6.47 -2.27
CA GLY A 293 8.82 -5.27 -2.64
C GLY A 293 8.06 -4.43 -3.69
N PRO A 294 8.64 -3.35 -4.18
CA PRO A 294 9.97 -2.87 -3.83
C PRO A 294 10.01 -2.16 -2.48
N GLY A 295 11.22 -1.98 -1.95
CA GLY A 295 11.47 -1.26 -0.70
C GLY A 295 11.05 -2.02 0.56
N THR A 296 11.28 -1.39 1.72
CA THR A 296 11.14 -2.03 3.03
C THR A 296 10.20 -1.30 3.98
N THR A 297 9.59 -0.20 3.54
CA THR A 297 8.88 0.74 4.41
C THR A 297 7.60 0.18 5.02
N LEU A 298 7.01 -0.89 4.45
CA LEU A 298 5.76 -1.46 4.92
C LEU A 298 5.94 -2.57 5.97
N GLY A 299 7.16 -3.07 6.17
CA GLY A 299 7.45 -4.14 7.15
C GLY A 299 7.10 -3.75 8.59
N ALA A 300 7.61 -2.60 9.06
CA ALA A 300 7.33 -2.12 10.41
C ALA A 300 5.83 -1.79 10.64
N PRO A 301 5.12 -1.07 9.78
CA PRO A 301 3.68 -0.88 9.92
C PRO A 301 2.88 -2.19 9.98
N THR A 302 3.26 -3.19 9.19
CA THR A 302 2.62 -4.52 9.23
C THR A 302 2.86 -5.19 10.59
N ALA A 303 4.11 -5.21 11.07
CA ALA A 303 4.43 -5.76 12.39
C ALA A 303 3.69 -5.05 13.52
N GLN A 304 3.61 -3.71 13.49
CA GLN A 304 2.88 -2.90 14.47
C GLN A 304 1.39 -3.21 14.47
N ALA A 305 0.76 -3.41 13.30
CA ALA A 305 -0.64 -3.81 13.21
C ALA A 305 -0.87 -5.20 13.83
N LEU A 306 0.05 -6.14 13.64
CA LEU A 306 0.01 -7.48 14.23
C LEU A 306 0.22 -7.44 15.76
N ILE A 307 1.15 -6.62 16.25
CA ILE A 307 1.38 -6.40 17.69
C ILE A 307 0.13 -5.81 18.33
N ALA A 308 -0.48 -4.80 17.72
CA ALA A 308 -1.67 -4.15 18.25
C ALA A 308 -2.87 -5.10 18.40
N SER A 309 -2.95 -6.16 17.57
CA SER A 309 -3.98 -7.21 17.70
C SER A 309 -3.56 -8.39 18.59
N GLY A 310 -2.33 -8.41 19.12
CA GLY A 310 -1.80 -9.54 19.87
C GLY A 310 -1.68 -10.82 19.04
N TRP A 311 -1.53 -10.70 17.70
CA TRP A 311 -1.48 -11.84 16.82
C TRP A 311 -0.41 -12.85 17.24
N ARG A 312 -0.83 -14.12 17.41
CA ARG A 312 0.02 -15.22 17.91
C ARG A 312 0.77 -14.88 19.20
N GLY A 313 0.18 -14.01 20.05
CA GLY A 313 0.76 -13.59 21.32
C GLY A 313 1.89 -12.56 21.21
N LEU A 314 2.02 -11.87 20.07
CA LEU A 314 2.98 -10.75 19.94
C LEU A 314 2.67 -9.65 20.94
N SER A 315 3.69 -9.25 21.72
CA SER A 315 3.53 -8.33 22.85
C SER A 315 4.28 -6.99 22.67
N GLY A 316 5.15 -6.86 21.69
CA GLY A 316 5.91 -5.64 21.42
C GLY A 316 7.07 -5.85 20.44
N LYS A 317 7.87 -4.79 20.27
CA LYS A 317 8.99 -4.78 19.33
C LYS A 317 10.05 -5.82 19.62
N ALA A 318 10.44 -5.95 20.90
CA ALA A 318 11.48 -6.90 21.31
C ALA A 318 11.06 -8.37 21.03
N ASP A 319 9.81 -8.73 21.34
CA ASP A 319 9.25 -10.05 21.05
C ASP A 319 9.20 -10.32 19.54
N PHE A 320 8.73 -9.33 18.75
CA PHE A 320 8.75 -9.43 17.30
C PHE A 320 10.17 -9.68 16.76
N GLN A 321 11.15 -8.90 17.22
CA GLN A 321 12.55 -9.04 16.78
C GLN A 321 13.15 -10.41 17.15
N ALA A 322 12.86 -10.92 18.33
CA ALA A 322 13.31 -12.25 18.74
C ALA A 322 12.77 -13.35 17.81
N ARG A 323 11.46 -13.32 17.51
CA ARG A 323 10.85 -14.30 16.59
C ARG A 323 11.37 -14.19 15.15
N GLN A 324 11.78 -12.99 14.72
CA GLN A 324 12.37 -12.80 13.39
C GLN A 324 13.74 -13.45 13.22
N GLN A 325 14.49 -13.71 14.30
CA GLN A 325 15.82 -14.33 14.25
C GLN A 325 15.76 -15.83 13.95
N ASP A 326 14.87 -16.56 14.60
CA ASP A 326 14.79 -18.01 14.50
C ASP A 326 13.94 -18.43 13.28
N GLU A 327 12.67 -18.14 13.32
CA GLU A 327 11.71 -18.45 12.27
C GLU A 327 10.88 -17.20 11.95
N PRO A 328 11.24 -16.43 10.90
CA PRO A 328 10.60 -15.18 10.62
C PRO A 328 9.09 -15.36 10.37
N ILE A 329 8.30 -14.61 11.13
CA ILE A 329 6.86 -14.53 10.99
C ILE A 329 6.43 -13.47 9.97
N LEU A 330 7.40 -12.61 9.55
CA LEU A 330 7.25 -11.64 8.49
C LEU A 330 8.46 -11.72 7.56
N ILE A 331 8.23 -11.87 6.26
CA ILE A 331 9.23 -11.90 5.21
C ILE A 331 9.04 -10.66 4.34
N SER A 332 10.02 -9.75 4.33
CA SER A 332 10.04 -8.58 3.45
C SER A 332 10.83 -8.88 2.18
N MET A 333 10.16 -8.93 1.03
CA MET A 333 10.83 -9.20 -0.25
C MET A 333 11.66 -8.03 -0.76
N GLY A 334 11.50 -6.85 -0.19
CA GLY A 334 12.40 -5.71 -0.41
C GLY A 334 13.77 -5.85 0.28
N MET A 335 13.95 -6.83 1.16
CA MET A 335 15.21 -7.12 1.83
C MET A 335 15.83 -8.38 1.22
N ASP A 336 17.03 -8.28 0.63
CA ASP A 336 17.69 -9.40 -0.07
C ASP A 336 17.81 -10.67 0.78
N GLU A 337 18.18 -10.52 2.05
CA GLU A 337 18.36 -11.63 3.00
C GLU A 337 17.04 -12.37 3.31
N GLN A 338 15.94 -11.62 3.41
CA GLN A 338 14.63 -12.19 3.68
C GLN A 338 13.96 -12.70 2.40
N ARG A 339 14.20 -12.02 1.27
CA ARG A 339 13.67 -12.38 -0.03
C ARG A 339 13.93 -13.84 -0.39
N ALA A 340 15.16 -14.33 -0.19
CA ALA A 340 15.55 -15.72 -0.45
C ALA A 340 14.66 -16.74 0.28
N ARG A 341 14.03 -16.36 1.40
CA ARG A 341 13.14 -17.22 2.18
C ARG A 341 11.75 -17.38 1.55
N ALA A 342 11.33 -16.48 0.65
CA ALA A 342 10.06 -16.54 -0.05
C ALA A 342 10.15 -17.22 -1.42
N LEU A 343 11.37 -17.32 -1.98
CA LEU A 343 11.61 -17.82 -3.34
C LEU A 343 11.81 -19.34 -3.38
N ARG A 344 11.70 -19.89 -4.61
CA ARG A 344 12.13 -21.25 -4.94
C ARG A 344 13.64 -21.41 -4.85
#